data_f04cb6291d330c7d06c29a8e18749783
#
_entry.id   f04cb6291d330c7d06c29a8e18749783
#
_cell.length_a   1.000
_cell.length_b   1.000
_cell.length_c   1.000
_cell.angle_alpha   90.00
_cell.angle_beta   90.00
_cell.angle_gamma   90.00
#
_symmetry.space_group_name_H-M   'P 1'
#
loop_
_entity.id
_entity.type
_entity.pdbx_description
1 polymer ?
#
loop_
_entity_poly.entity_id
_entity_poly.type
_entity_poly.pdbx_seq_one_letter_code
_entity_poly.pdbx_strand_id
1 'polypeptide(L)'
;MAILKNLSPVERKKFLEIAKDPVKWAQAYLRTFNPTTKKIEPWTARWYQVEMLRDKSVKKVYRCGRRIGKTETMVVEMLHMAFTHRNFRILMAAPFENQIRNMFTRLNELIKESPLLKSEIVRSTKNPYCIEFKNGSMILGFTAGDDAASIRGQRADWIFIDEIDFMSEYCFEVIAAVAIERAEIGITVSSTPLGKRSHFYKMCTDPSMGYSQHYHPSTHNPGWGPQMEAELRAQLTAEGYIHEVLAEFGTQETGVFPKDKLDAALLVENYAYNELKYEQRIQCEREEVWPKMYMYDRSNPAPFNPFRTMGVDWDKFGASSSIIILDYDVIMGKFKVIKRVEVTRSEYSYDNAINTIVELNAIYNPSFIYCDAGAGEYQIERLHIIGDQQPHTGLKHKVKRWQFAQTIDVIDPITFELVKQPLKPFMVNQLTLAFERDNLILSPFDDVLHKQLTNYEVEKINASGKPVYTSKDEHFIDALGLAYLAMTLEFKELTNVIKEPEVATKIEFTNKSLGQAGINRMFNSIQSAYGGSSSRVQLKPSDDRPGDKQKWVKVTQSYNPYRSSGSWGSRSSGRGGSLGRSMW
;
A
#
# COMPACT_ATOMS: atom_id res chain seq x y z
N MET A 1 -15.94 15.94 -40.52
CA MET A 1 -14.57 16.39 -40.77
C MET A 1 -14.59 17.66 -41.64
N ALA A 2 -14.75 18.81 -41.02
CA ALA A 2 -14.67 20.12 -41.71
C ALA A 2 -13.26 20.33 -42.32
N ILE A 3 -12.24 19.81 -41.67
CA ILE A 3 -10.82 19.90 -42.11
C ILE A 3 -10.59 19.32 -43.51
N LEU A 4 -11.26 18.23 -43.88
CA LEU A 4 -11.07 17.60 -45.19
C LEU A 4 -11.58 18.48 -46.36
N LYS A 5 -12.45 19.44 -46.11
CA LYS A 5 -12.98 20.33 -47.16
C LYS A 5 -11.94 21.35 -47.66
N ASN A 6 -10.95 21.66 -46.81
CA ASN A 6 -9.94 22.69 -47.09
C ASN A 6 -8.59 22.10 -47.55
N LEU A 7 -8.47 20.77 -47.68
CA LEU A 7 -7.23 20.09 -48.08
C LEU A 7 -7.23 19.81 -49.58
N SER A 8 -6.08 19.99 -50.22
CA SER A 8 -5.83 19.53 -51.60
C SER A 8 -6.02 18.02 -51.73
N PRO A 9 -6.28 17.47 -52.92
CA PRO A 9 -6.43 16.04 -53.10
C PRO A 9 -5.25 15.19 -52.59
N VAL A 10 -4.02 15.71 -52.72
CA VAL A 10 -2.80 15.04 -52.24
C VAL A 10 -2.73 15.02 -50.71
N GLU A 11 -3.00 16.18 -50.08
CA GLU A 11 -3.04 16.29 -48.61
C GLU A 11 -4.14 15.43 -48.01
N ARG A 12 -5.31 15.38 -48.67
CA ARG A 12 -6.43 14.54 -48.27
C ARG A 12 -6.07 13.05 -48.32
N LYS A 13 -5.39 12.61 -49.37
CA LYS A 13 -4.91 11.24 -49.48
C LYS A 13 -3.94 10.89 -48.37
N LYS A 14 -2.95 11.76 -48.12
CA LYS A 14 -1.97 11.61 -47.03
C LYS A 14 -2.64 11.59 -45.66
N PHE A 15 -3.60 12.47 -45.41
CA PHE A 15 -4.37 12.49 -44.17
C PHE A 15 -5.13 11.18 -43.95
N LEU A 16 -5.79 10.62 -44.97
CA LEU A 16 -6.53 9.38 -44.87
C LEU A 16 -5.61 8.16 -44.65
N GLU A 17 -4.43 8.16 -45.24
CA GLU A 17 -3.41 7.13 -44.99
C GLU A 17 -2.91 7.14 -43.54
N ILE A 18 -2.66 8.31 -42.98
CA ILE A 18 -2.27 8.50 -41.58
C ILE A 18 -3.43 8.09 -40.65
N ALA A 19 -4.65 8.49 -40.96
CA ALA A 19 -5.82 8.20 -40.13
C ALA A 19 -6.19 6.72 -40.04
N LYS A 20 -5.75 5.88 -40.99
CA LYS A 20 -5.97 4.42 -40.97
C LYS A 20 -5.12 3.67 -39.96
N ASP A 21 -3.97 4.24 -39.56
CA ASP A 21 -3.05 3.63 -38.61
C ASP A 21 -3.07 4.44 -37.31
N PRO A 22 -3.60 3.91 -36.19
CA PRO A 22 -3.72 4.66 -34.94
C PRO A 22 -2.38 5.15 -34.41
N VAL A 23 -1.29 4.43 -34.65
CA VAL A 23 0.06 4.84 -34.23
C VAL A 23 0.54 6.05 -35.03
N LYS A 24 0.44 5.97 -36.37
CA LYS A 24 0.82 7.09 -37.25
C LYS A 24 -0.03 8.32 -36.97
N TRP A 25 -1.32 8.12 -36.73
CA TRP A 25 -2.23 9.20 -36.38
C TRP A 25 -1.85 9.87 -35.07
N ALA A 26 -1.58 9.06 -34.02
CA ALA A 26 -1.17 9.56 -32.71
C ALA A 26 0.15 10.35 -32.80
N GLN A 27 1.17 9.80 -33.45
CA GLN A 27 2.46 10.48 -33.63
C GLN A 27 2.34 11.79 -34.44
N ALA A 28 1.47 11.83 -35.42
CA ALA A 28 1.26 13.02 -36.25
C ALA A 28 0.51 14.13 -35.50
N TYR A 29 -0.53 13.79 -34.76
CA TYR A 29 -1.51 14.75 -34.28
C TYR A 29 -1.57 14.89 -32.77
N LEU A 30 -1.13 13.90 -31.96
CA LEU A 30 -1.10 14.05 -30.51
C LEU A 30 0.19 14.73 -30.04
N ARG A 31 0.03 15.53 -28.99
CA ARG A 31 1.12 16.19 -28.29
C ARG A 31 1.00 15.91 -26.80
N THR A 32 2.13 15.77 -26.14
CA THR A 32 2.20 15.53 -24.71
C THR A 32 3.29 16.40 -24.07
N PHE A 33 3.07 16.81 -22.83
CA PHE A 33 4.09 17.50 -22.06
C PHE A 33 5.13 16.50 -21.55
N ASN A 34 6.40 16.75 -21.88
CA ASN A 34 7.50 15.95 -21.35
C ASN A 34 8.02 16.61 -20.06
N PRO A 35 7.91 15.95 -18.88
CA PRO A 35 8.33 16.53 -17.61
C PRO A 35 9.84 16.70 -17.49
N THR A 36 10.62 15.91 -18.24
CA THR A 36 12.10 15.99 -18.24
C THR A 36 12.59 17.18 -19.04
N THR A 37 12.12 17.32 -20.28
CA THR A 37 12.53 18.43 -21.19
C THR A 37 11.76 19.72 -20.95
N LYS A 38 10.66 19.68 -20.16
CA LYS A 38 9.72 20.79 -19.93
C LYS A 38 9.09 21.33 -21.21
N LYS A 39 9.00 20.52 -22.26
CA LYS A 39 8.47 20.90 -23.57
C LYS A 39 7.28 20.06 -23.95
N ILE A 40 6.46 20.61 -24.84
CA ILE A 40 5.39 19.86 -25.51
C ILE A 40 6.03 19.16 -26.72
N GLU A 41 5.93 17.85 -26.77
CA GLU A 41 6.53 16.99 -27.78
C GLU A 41 5.48 16.12 -28.47
N PRO A 42 5.77 15.60 -29.69
CA PRO A 42 4.91 14.59 -30.31
C PRO A 42 4.77 13.36 -29.40
N TRP A 43 3.56 12.84 -29.29
CA TRP A 43 3.34 11.58 -28.61
C TRP A 43 4.05 10.44 -29.34
N THR A 44 4.74 9.57 -28.61
CA THR A 44 5.49 8.45 -29.17
C THR A 44 5.07 7.15 -28.50
N ALA A 45 4.76 6.15 -29.34
CA ALA A 45 4.40 4.82 -28.84
C ALA A 45 5.65 4.02 -28.44
N ARG A 46 5.55 3.30 -27.34
CA ARG A 46 6.47 2.21 -27.00
C ARG A 46 6.17 1.01 -27.92
N TRP A 47 7.14 0.12 -28.11
CA TRP A 47 7.02 -0.98 -29.07
C TRP A 47 5.75 -1.83 -28.84
N TYR A 48 5.44 -2.17 -27.60
CA TYR A 48 4.24 -2.94 -27.27
C TYR A 48 2.94 -2.14 -27.41
N GLN A 49 2.97 -0.83 -27.22
CA GLN A 49 1.81 0.02 -27.48
C GLN A 49 1.50 0.07 -28.99
N VAL A 50 2.53 -0.07 -29.84
CA VAL A 50 2.33 -0.22 -31.30
C VAL A 50 1.55 -1.48 -31.61
N GLU A 51 1.89 -2.60 -30.98
CA GLU A 51 1.18 -3.88 -31.15
C GLU A 51 -0.28 -3.77 -30.68
N MET A 52 -0.50 -3.25 -29.47
CA MET A 52 -1.82 -3.03 -28.88
C MET A 52 -2.72 -2.16 -29.76
N LEU A 53 -2.21 -1.01 -30.22
CA LEU A 53 -2.96 -0.06 -31.02
C LEU A 53 -3.27 -0.55 -32.44
N ARG A 54 -2.41 -1.41 -33.03
CA ARG A 54 -2.60 -1.97 -34.36
C ARG A 54 -3.44 -3.24 -34.39
N ASP A 55 -3.72 -3.80 -33.24
CA ASP A 55 -4.63 -4.94 -33.13
C ASP A 55 -6.05 -4.51 -33.55
N LYS A 56 -6.61 -5.21 -34.53
CA LYS A 56 -7.95 -4.94 -35.09
C LYS A 56 -9.04 -5.83 -34.51
N SER A 57 -8.70 -6.65 -33.52
CA SER A 57 -9.65 -7.54 -32.88
C SER A 57 -10.74 -6.72 -32.19
N VAL A 58 -11.97 -7.18 -32.30
CA VAL A 58 -13.12 -6.55 -31.62
C VAL A 58 -13.13 -6.81 -30.12
N LYS A 59 -12.45 -7.87 -29.66
CA LYS A 59 -12.26 -8.20 -28.25
C LYS A 59 -10.77 -8.21 -27.94
N LYS A 60 -10.34 -7.32 -27.06
CA LYS A 60 -8.94 -7.20 -26.64
C LYS A 60 -8.80 -7.25 -25.14
N VAL A 61 -7.76 -7.93 -24.66
CA VAL A 61 -7.43 -7.99 -23.25
C VAL A 61 -5.96 -7.61 -23.01
N TYR A 62 -5.72 -6.60 -22.20
CA TYR A 62 -4.40 -6.09 -21.83
C TYR A 62 -4.05 -6.58 -20.42
N ARG A 63 -3.33 -7.69 -20.33
CA ARG A 63 -2.76 -8.21 -19.10
C ARG A 63 -1.37 -7.62 -18.93
N CYS A 64 -1.27 -6.57 -18.15
CA CYS A 64 -0.05 -5.77 -18.08
C CYS A 64 0.33 -5.44 -16.64
N GLY A 65 1.63 -5.46 -16.38
CA GLY A 65 2.19 -4.93 -15.15
C GLY A 65 2.02 -3.42 -15.03
N ARG A 66 2.32 -2.87 -13.87
CA ARG A 66 2.25 -1.43 -13.64
C ARG A 66 3.26 -0.67 -14.51
N ARG A 67 2.95 0.59 -14.82
CA ARG A 67 3.77 1.53 -15.64
C ARG A 67 4.04 1.09 -17.08
N ILE A 68 3.39 0.07 -17.57
CA ILE A 68 3.41 -0.28 -18.99
C ILE A 68 2.72 0.79 -19.84
N GLY A 69 1.77 1.52 -19.27
CA GLY A 69 1.00 2.53 -19.99
C GLY A 69 -0.22 1.94 -20.69
N LYS A 70 -0.85 0.90 -20.10
CA LYS A 70 -2.12 0.33 -20.57
C LYS A 70 -3.20 1.40 -20.73
N THR A 71 -3.44 2.19 -19.68
CA THR A 71 -4.41 3.29 -19.66
C THR A 71 -4.09 4.34 -20.74
N GLU A 72 -2.82 4.70 -20.94
CA GLU A 72 -2.38 5.61 -21.99
C GLU A 72 -2.73 5.06 -23.39
N THR A 73 -2.50 3.77 -23.61
CA THR A 73 -2.83 3.10 -24.88
C THR A 73 -4.34 3.16 -25.15
N MET A 74 -5.17 2.85 -24.14
CA MET A 74 -6.63 2.91 -24.25
C MET A 74 -7.11 4.33 -24.54
N VAL A 75 -6.54 5.34 -23.88
CA VAL A 75 -6.86 6.76 -24.10
C VAL A 75 -6.55 7.18 -25.54
N VAL A 76 -5.40 6.80 -26.07
CA VAL A 76 -5.01 7.08 -27.47
C VAL A 76 -5.95 6.39 -28.45
N GLU A 77 -6.31 5.13 -28.17
CA GLU A 77 -7.24 4.36 -28.99
C GLU A 77 -8.64 5.00 -29.00
N MET A 78 -9.16 5.39 -27.83
CA MET A 78 -10.44 6.12 -27.72
C MET A 78 -10.44 7.41 -28.54
N LEU A 79 -9.38 8.22 -28.44
CA LEU A 79 -9.25 9.47 -29.21
C LEU A 79 -9.19 9.21 -30.72
N HIS A 80 -8.43 8.21 -31.13
CA HIS A 80 -8.35 7.81 -32.54
C HIS A 80 -9.71 7.37 -33.09
N MET A 81 -10.42 6.49 -32.38
CA MET A 81 -11.74 6.01 -32.78
C MET A 81 -12.77 7.15 -32.83
N ALA A 82 -12.85 7.97 -31.78
CA ALA A 82 -13.78 9.09 -31.74
C ALA A 82 -13.51 10.13 -32.84
N PHE A 83 -12.24 10.33 -33.20
CA PHE A 83 -11.84 11.26 -34.27
C PHE A 83 -12.13 10.71 -35.66
N THR A 84 -11.88 9.43 -35.91
CA THR A 84 -11.94 8.83 -37.26
C THR A 84 -13.33 8.32 -37.66
N HIS A 85 -14.17 7.93 -36.70
CA HIS A 85 -15.54 7.46 -36.94
C HIS A 85 -16.55 8.59 -36.75
N ARG A 86 -17.74 8.46 -37.34
CA ARG A 86 -18.84 9.41 -37.19
C ARG A 86 -19.92 8.81 -36.29
N ASN A 87 -20.51 9.64 -35.43
CA ASN A 87 -21.57 9.25 -34.50
C ASN A 87 -21.21 8.00 -33.68
N PHE A 88 -19.93 7.85 -33.33
CA PHE A 88 -19.37 6.69 -32.67
C PHE A 88 -19.39 6.91 -31.15
N ARG A 89 -20.00 6.01 -30.43
CA ARG A 89 -20.13 6.06 -28.97
C ARG A 89 -19.16 5.14 -28.29
N ILE A 90 -18.30 5.72 -27.47
CA ILE A 90 -17.31 5.00 -26.68
C ILE A 90 -17.74 5.12 -25.22
N LEU A 91 -17.88 3.97 -24.55
CA LEU A 91 -18.03 3.90 -23.10
C LEU A 91 -16.68 3.59 -22.47
N MET A 92 -16.34 4.36 -21.46
CA MET A 92 -15.16 4.20 -20.63
C MET A 92 -15.63 3.82 -19.22
N ALA A 93 -15.26 2.65 -18.73
CA ALA A 93 -15.67 2.13 -17.43
C ALA A 93 -14.46 1.75 -16.57
N ALA A 94 -14.59 1.92 -15.26
CA ALA A 94 -13.64 1.43 -14.28
C ALA A 94 -14.37 1.17 -12.94
N PRO A 95 -13.83 0.30 -12.04
CA PRO A 95 -14.45 0.03 -10.76
C PRO A 95 -14.57 1.26 -9.87
N PHE A 96 -13.58 2.18 -9.93
CA PHE A 96 -13.51 3.31 -9.01
C PHE A 96 -13.50 4.66 -9.75
N GLU A 97 -14.12 5.68 -9.13
CA GLU A 97 -14.23 7.02 -9.73
C GLU A 97 -12.87 7.67 -9.99
N ASN A 98 -11.89 7.46 -9.12
CA ASN A 98 -10.55 8.01 -9.30
C ASN A 98 -9.88 7.52 -10.60
N GLN A 99 -10.13 6.28 -11.00
CA GLN A 99 -9.60 5.72 -12.27
C GLN A 99 -10.27 6.39 -13.47
N ILE A 100 -11.61 6.52 -13.46
CA ILE A 100 -12.32 7.26 -14.49
C ILE A 100 -11.83 8.71 -14.57
N ARG A 101 -11.64 9.36 -13.44
CA ARG A 101 -11.11 10.72 -13.36
C ARG A 101 -9.72 10.83 -13.98
N ASN A 102 -8.85 9.87 -13.70
CA ASN A 102 -7.49 9.84 -14.25
C ASN A 102 -7.51 9.66 -15.77
N MET A 103 -8.28 8.70 -16.29
CA MET A 103 -8.45 8.50 -17.73
C MET A 103 -9.02 9.76 -18.41
N PHE A 104 -10.06 10.36 -17.82
CA PHE A 104 -10.68 11.56 -18.34
C PHE A 104 -9.75 12.78 -18.30
N THR A 105 -8.96 12.90 -17.25
CA THR A 105 -7.93 13.94 -17.15
C THR A 105 -6.91 13.77 -18.25
N ARG A 106 -6.44 12.55 -18.47
CA ARG A 106 -5.46 12.25 -19.53
C ARG A 106 -6.00 12.50 -20.93
N LEU A 107 -7.26 12.15 -21.21
CA LEU A 107 -7.95 12.50 -22.45
C LEU A 107 -7.91 14.01 -22.70
N ASN A 108 -8.28 14.81 -21.70
CA ASN A 108 -8.30 16.27 -21.81
C ASN A 108 -6.90 16.89 -21.95
N GLU A 109 -5.88 16.34 -21.31
CA GLU A 109 -4.49 16.80 -21.49
C GLU A 109 -4.04 16.63 -22.94
N LEU A 110 -4.21 15.41 -23.51
CA LEU A 110 -3.86 15.16 -24.91
C LEU A 110 -4.65 16.05 -25.87
N ILE A 111 -5.94 16.25 -25.61
CA ILE A 111 -6.78 17.16 -26.42
C ILE A 111 -6.26 18.60 -26.32
N LYS A 112 -5.99 19.10 -25.12
CA LYS A 112 -5.54 20.46 -24.85
C LYS A 112 -4.23 20.78 -25.57
N GLU A 113 -3.28 19.88 -25.51
CA GLU A 113 -1.94 20.04 -26.10
C GLU A 113 -1.91 19.77 -27.62
N SER A 114 -2.99 19.22 -28.19
CA SER A 114 -3.07 18.81 -29.59
C SER A 114 -4.00 19.74 -30.37
N PRO A 115 -3.47 20.72 -31.14
CA PRO A 115 -4.29 21.77 -31.79
C PRO A 115 -5.41 21.23 -32.69
N LEU A 116 -5.14 20.13 -33.42
CA LEU A 116 -6.12 19.47 -34.29
C LEU A 116 -7.30 18.92 -33.47
N LEU A 117 -7.02 18.17 -32.41
CA LEU A 117 -8.08 17.61 -31.57
C LEU A 117 -8.86 18.68 -30.86
N LYS A 118 -8.17 19.67 -30.28
CA LYS A 118 -8.81 20.82 -29.62
C LYS A 118 -9.82 21.50 -30.52
N SER A 119 -9.54 21.65 -31.82
CA SER A 119 -10.43 22.25 -32.78
C SER A 119 -11.66 21.40 -33.12
N GLU A 120 -11.64 20.11 -32.85
CA GLU A 120 -12.74 19.16 -33.15
C GLU A 120 -13.65 18.88 -31.94
N ILE A 121 -13.33 19.39 -30.77
CA ILE A 121 -14.16 19.21 -29.56
C ILE A 121 -15.29 20.24 -29.54
N VAL A 122 -16.50 19.77 -29.28
CA VAL A 122 -17.69 20.60 -29.05
C VAL A 122 -17.85 20.88 -27.56
N ARG A 123 -17.70 19.83 -26.74
CA ARG A 123 -17.93 19.91 -25.29
C ARG A 123 -17.05 18.88 -24.56
N SER A 124 -16.57 19.30 -23.38
CA SER A 124 -15.95 18.40 -22.42
C SER A 124 -16.46 18.74 -21.01
N THR A 125 -17.11 17.80 -20.34
CA THR A 125 -17.70 17.95 -18.99
C THR A 125 -17.22 16.86 -18.06
N LYS A 126 -17.11 17.18 -16.76
CA LYS A 126 -16.72 16.22 -15.71
C LYS A 126 -17.92 15.61 -14.99
N ASN A 127 -19.09 16.19 -15.10
CA ASN A 127 -20.31 15.68 -14.51
C ASN A 127 -21.50 15.87 -15.48
N PRO A 128 -21.93 14.80 -16.17
CA PRO A 128 -21.25 13.51 -16.33
C PRO A 128 -19.92 13.64 -17.09
N TYR A 129 -19.02 12.63 -16.96
CA TYR A 129 -17.80 12.57 -17.77
C TYR A 129 -18.16 12.35 -19.23
N CYS A 130 -18.00 13.38 -20.03
CA CYS A 130 -18.39 13.37 -21.45
C CYS A 130 -17.47 14.25 -22.28
N ILE A 131 -16.97 13.71 -23.40
CA ILE A 131 -16.28 14.45 -24.44
C ILE A 131 -17.07 14.25 -25.74
N GLU A 132 -17.48 15.36 -26.38
CA GLU A 132 -18.26 15.36 -27.61
C GLU A 132 -17.46 15.97 -28.74
N PHE A 133 -17.43 15.31 -29.89
CA PHE A 133 -16.70 15.69 -31.07
C PHE A 133 -17.66 16.30 -32.14
N LYS A 134 -17.16 17.18 -32.98
CA LYS A 134 -17.90 17.80 -34.09
C LYS A 134 -18.46 16.79 -35.10
N ASN A 135 -17.86 15.60 -35.18
CA ASN A 135 -18.33 14.52 -36.05
C ASN A 135 -19.50 13.73 -35.47
N GLY A 136 -20.01 14.12 -34.29
CA GLY A 136 -21.08 13.46 -33.54
C GLY A 136 -20.61 12.29 -32.64
N SER A 137 -19.32 11.98 -32.62
CA SER A 137 -18.78 10.96 -31.74
C SER A 137 -18.67 11.42 -30.31
N MET A 138 -18.75 10.49 -29.36
CA MET A 138 -18.76 10.80 -27.91
C MET A 138 -17.91 9.78 -27.14
N ILE A 139 -17.22 10.25 -26.11
CA ILE A 139 -16.58 9.42 -25.10
C ILE A 139 -17.29 9.70 -23.78
N LEU A 140 -17.88 8.67 -23.17
CA LEU A 140 -18.65 8.74 -21.93
C LEU A 140 -17.97 7.91 -20.84
N GLY A 141 -17.78 8.48 -19.65
CA GLY A 141 -17.13 7.79 -18.52
C GLY A 141 -18.14 7.41 -17.43
N PHE A 142 -18.05 6.19 -16.93
CA PHE A 142 -18.91 5.63 -15.90
C PHE A 142 -18.11 4.87 -14.86
N THR A 143 -18.40 5.11 -13.58
CA THR A 143 -17.93 4.26 -12.50
C THR A 143 -18.86 3.05 -12.40
N ALA A 144 -18.32 1.85 -12.49
CA ALA A 144 -19.12 0.63 -12.45
C ALA A 144 -19.76 0.42 -11.05
N GLY A 145 -19.05 0.77 -9.97
CA GLY A 145 -19.51 0.47 -8.61
C GLY A 145 -19.68 -1.04 -8.40
N ASP A 146 -20.56 -1.41 -7.48
CA ASP A 146 -20.81 -2.82 -7.17
C ASP A 146 -21.84 -3.48 -8.11
N ASP A 147 -22.70 -2.70 -8.80
CA ASP A 147 -23.85 -3.19 -9.58
C ASP A 147 -23.91 -2.67 -11.02
N ALA A 148 -22.93 -1.87 -11.44
CA ALA A 148 -22.87 -1.23 -12.76
C ALA A 148 -24.17 -0.49 -13.17
N ALA A 149 -24.97 -0.01 -12.21
CA ALA A 149 -26.27 0.61 -12.46
C ALA A 149 -26.18 1.83 -13.41
N SER A 150 -25.09 2.59 -13.34
CA SER A 150 -24.83 3.76 -14.18
C SER A 150 -24.63 3.44 -15.67
N ILE A 151 -24.28 2.19 -15.99
CA ILE A 151 -23.99 1.74 -17.35
C ILE A 151 -25.22 1.13 -18.02
N ARG A 152 -26.18 0.66 -17.22
CA ARG A 152 -27.42 0.07 -17.75
C ARG A 152 -28.17 1.04 -18.66
N GLY A 153 -28.65 0.53 -19.79
CA GLY A 153 -29.40 1.33 -20.77
C GLY A 153 -28.55 2.28 -21.62
N GLN A 154 -27.24 2.27 -21.48
CA GLN A 154 -26.35 3.02 -22.37
C GLN A 154 -26.17 2.27 -23.69
N ARG A 155 -25.94 3.05 -24.77
CA ARG A 155 -25.56 2.49 -26.08
C ARG A 155 -24.08 2.71 -26.31
N ALA A 156 -23.40 1.70 -26.81
CA ALA A 156 -21.98 1.77 -27.16
C ALA A 156 -21.72 1.18 -28.54
N ASP A 157 -20.72 1.69 -29.21
CA ASP A 157 -20.07 1.05 -30.36
C ASP A 157 -18.73 0.41 -29.94
N TRP A 158 -18.14 0.92 -28.84
CA TRP A 158 -16.96 0.33 -28.21
C TRP A 158 -16.95 0.60 -26.71
N ILE A 159 -16.52 -0.40 -25.93
CA ILE A 159 -16.43 -0.32 -24.47
C ILE A 159 -14.96 -0.53 -24.07
N PHE A 160 -14.43 0.41 -23.27
CA PHE A 160 -13.12 0.29 -22.64
C PHE A 160 -13.32 0.10 -21.14
N ILE A 161 -12.71 -0.93 -20.57
CA ILE A 161 -12.79 -1.22 -19.13
C ILE A 161 -11.38 -1.28 -18.57
N ASP A 162 -11.03 -0.35 -17.69
CA ASP A 162 -9.75 -0.36 -16.99
C ASP A 162 -9.90 -0.99 -15.61
N GLU A 163 -8.89 -1.74 -15.17
CA GLU A 163 -8.81 -2.47 -13.90
C GLU A 163 -10.00 -3.43 -13.69
N ILE A 164 -10.32 -4.22 -14.72
CA ILE A 164 -11.49 -5.12 -14.72
C ILE A 164 -11.41 -6.20 -13.62
N ASP A 165 -10.22 -6.65 -13.23
CA ASP A 165 -10.05 -7.69 -12.21
C ASP A 165 -10.48 -7.24 -10.81
N PHE A 166 -10.64 -5.92 -10.61
CA PHE A 166 -11.23 -5.32 -9.41
C PHE A 166 -12.76 -5.24 -9.44
N MET A 167 -13.40 -5.56 -10.57
CA MET A 167 -14.85 -5.57 -10.68
C MET A 167 -15.46 -6.89 -10.20
N SER A 168 -16.68 -6.83 -9.68
CA SER A 168 -17.47 -8.04 -9.42
C SER A 168 -17.85 -8.74 -10.72
N GLU A 169 -18.05 -10.06 -10.66
CA GLU A 169 -18.52 -10.82 -11.83
C GLU A 169 -19.86 -10.30 -12.35
N TYR A 170 -20.75 -9.91 -11.44
CA TYR A 170 -22.03 -9.32 -11.78
C TYR A 170 -21.90 -7.99 -12.53
N CYS A 171 -20.99 -7.11 -12.13
CA CYS A 171 -20.69 -5.89 -12.87
C CYS A 171 -20.31 -6.16 -14.31
N PHE A 172 -19.42 -7.15 -14.50
CA PHE A 172 -19.00 -7.54 -15.84
C PHE A 172 -20.17 -8.07 -16.67
N GLU A 173 -21.04 -8.91 -16.12
CA GLU A 173 -22.24 -9.41 -16.80
C GLU A 173 -23.16 -8.27 -17.27
N VAL A 174 -23.36 -7.26 -16.45
CA VAL A 174 -24.15 -6.07 -16.80
C VAL A 174 -23.51 -5.29 -17.96
N ILE A 175 -22.19 -5.12 -17.94
CA ILE A 175 -21.47 -4.41 -19.00
C ILE A 175 -21.50 -5.25 -20.29
N ALA A 176 -21.29 -6.55 -20.18
CA ALA A 176 -21.37 -7.48 -21.32
C ALA A 176 -22.79 -7.48 -21.94
N ALA A 177 -23.84 -7.37 -21.14
CA ALA A 177 -25.22 -7.28 -21.64
C ALA A 177 -25.45 -6.03 -22.52
N VAL A 178 -24.79 -4.89 -22.24
CA VAL A 178 -24.81 -3.70 -23.10
C VAL A 178 -24.18 -4.01 -24.48
N ALA A 179 -23.22 -4.93 -24.52
CA ALA A 179 -22.55 -5.37 -25.75
C ALA A 179 -23.39 -6.36 -26.59
N ILE A 180 -24.35 -7.06 -25.99
CA ILE A 180 -25.17 -8.08 -26.67
C ILE A 180 -26.22 -7.47 -27.62
N GLU A 181 -26.65 -6.23 -27.39
CA GLU A 181 -27.67 -5.59 -28.26
C GLU A 181 -27.24 -5.41 -29.72
N ARG A 182 -25.94 -5.51 -30.02
CA ARG A 182 -25.39 -5.47 -31.39
C ARG A 182 -24.23 -6.45 -31.53
N ALA A 183 -24.28 -7.31 -32.50
CA ALA A 183 -23.28 -8.38 -32.75
C ALA A 183 -21.84 -7.88 -33.04
N GLU A 184 -21.59 -6.56 -33.09
CA GLU A 184 -20.33 -5.95 -33.52
C GLU A 184 -19.75 -4.94 -32.51
N ILE A 185 -20.19 -4.95 -31.23
CA ILE A 185 -19.61 -4.04 -30.24
C ILE A 185 -18.20 -4.48 -29.87
N GLY A 186 -17.23 -3.56 -30.01
CA GLY A 186 -15.86 -3.79 -29.60
C GLY A 186 -15.69 -3.65 -28.09
N ILE A 187 -14.86 -4.50 -27.49
CA ILE A 187 -14.51 -4.46 -26.07
C ILE A 187 -13.00 -4.53 -25.91
N THR A 188 -12.44 -3.55 -25.22
CA THR A 188 -11.04 -3.55 -24.78
C THR A 188 -11.02 -3.52 -23.26
N VAL A 189 -10.44 -4.54 -22.64
CA VAL A 189 -10.30 -4.62 -21.17
C VAL A 189 -8.84 -4.57 -20.77
N SER A 190 -8.55 -4.01 -19.59
CA SER A 190 -7.19 -4.01 -19.03
C SER A 190 -7.21 -4.24 -17.53
N SER A 191 -6.20 -4.94 -17.02
CA SER A 191 -5.92 -5.02 -15.57
C SER A 191 -4.50 -5.50 -15.30
N THR A 192 -4.03 -5.26 -14.06
CA THR A 192 -3.07 -6.12 -13.40
C THR A 192 -3.84 -7.28 -12.74
N PRO A 193 -3.33 -8.53 -12.79
CA PRO A 193 -3.97 -9.67 -12.14
C PRO A 193 -4.02 -9.52 -10.61
N LEU A 194 -5.09 -10.02 -9.99
CA LEU A 194 -5.25 -10.10 -8.53
C LEU A 194 -5.11 -11.52 -7.97
N GLY A 195 -4.63 -12.46 -8.79
CA GLY A 195 -4.53 -13.87 -8.40
C GLY A 195 -5.85 -14.64 -8.43
N LYS A 196 -6.99 -13.98 -8.55
CA LYS A 196 -8.31 -14.62 -8.62
C LYS A 196 -8.54 -15.31 -9.95
N ARG A 197 -9.28 -16.43 -9.95
CA ARG A 197 -9.75 -17.12 -11.17
C ARG A 197 -11.05 -16.51 -11.70
N SER A 198 -11.05 -15.17 -11.84
CA SER A 198 -12.16 -14.31 -12.25
C SER A 198 -12.45 -14.39 -13.75
N HIS A 199 -13.41 -13.58 -14.21
CA HIS A 199 -13.65 -13.38 -15.65
C HIS A 199 -12.38 -12.87 -16.38
N PHE A 200 -11.60 -11.99 -15.77
CA PHE A 200 -10.36 -11.51 -16.36
C PHE A 200 -9.35 -12.64 -16.59
N TYR A 201 -9.22 -13.56 -15.62
CA TYR A 201 -8.43 -14.78 -15.81
C TYR A 201 -8.90 -15.58 -17.03
N LYS A 202 -10.22 -15.84 -17.14
CA LYS A 202 -10.81 -16.57 -18.26
C LYS A 202 -10.57 -15.86 -19.60
N MET A 203 -10.73 -14.53 -19.66
CA MET A 203 -10.42 -13.73 -20.85
C MET A 203 -8.96 -13.88 -21.31
N CYS A 204 -8.04 -14.03 -20.37
CA CYS A 204 -6.62 -14.19 -20.66
C CYS A 204 -6.20 -15.62 -20.99
N THR A 205 -6.93 -16.64 -20.50
CA THR A 205 -6.47 -18.04 -20.56
C THR A 205 -7.36 -18.97 -21.38
N ASP A 206 -8.62 -18.59 -21.61
CA ASP A 206 -9.58 -19.41 -22.36
C ASP A 206 -9.77 -18.86 -23.78
N PRO A 207 -9.24 -19.54 -24.81
CA PRO A 207 -9.38 -19.12 -26.19
C PRO A 207 -10.83 -19.04 -26.68
N SER A 208 -11.77 -19.79 -26.04
CA SER A 208 -13.18 -19.77 -26.39
C SER A 208 -13.86 -18.44 -26.15
N MET A 209 -13.31 -17.62 -25.25
CA MET A 209 -13.77 -16.26 -24.98
C MET A 209 -13.52 -15.30 -26.15
N GLY A 210 -12.59 -15.65 -27.08
CA GLY A 210 -12.31 -14.91 -28.31
C GLY A 210 -11.59 -13.58 -28.12
N TYR A 211 -10.86 -13.39 -27.02
CA TYR A 211 -10.04 -12.20 -26.78
C TYR A 211 -8.66 -12.32 -27.41
N SER A 212 -8.22 -11.26 -28.09
CA SER A 212 -6.82 -11.06 -28.44
C SER A 212 -6.07 -10.57 -27.22
N GLN A 213 -5.10 -11.36 -26.73
CA GLN A 213 -4.36 -11.05 -25.52
C GLN A 213 -3.06 -10.34 -25.81
N HIS A 214 -2.82 -9.25 -25.11
CA HIS A 214 -1.54 -8.55 -25.00
C HIS A 214 -1.00 -8.71 -23.58
N TYR A 215 0.12 -9.42 -23.47
CA TYR A 215 0.80 -9.65 -22.18
C TYR A 215 2.12 -8.89 -22.12
N HIS A 216 2.21 -7.94 -21.17
CA HIS A 216 3.40 -7.11 -21.01
C HIS A 216 3.70 -6.89 -19.52
N PRO A 217 4.67 -7.59 -18.92
CA PRO A 217 5.15 -7.33 -17.58
C PRO A 217 5.85 -5.97 -17.51
N SER A 218 5.95 -5.40 -16.31
CA SER A 218 6.62 -4.10 -16.07
C SER A 218 8.06 -4.05 -16.57
N THR A 219 8.72 -5.20 -16.67
CA THR A 219 10.08 -5.34 -17.22
C THR A 219 10.21 -4.92 -18.68
N HIS A 220 9.10 -4.89 -19.44
CA HIS A 220 9.09 -4.38 -20.81
C HIS A 220 9.17 -2.84 -20.88
N ASN A 221 8.97 -2.13 -19.76
CA ASN A 221 9.08 -0.68 -19.73
C ASN A 221 10.53 -0.26 -20.03
N PRO A 222 10.79 0.64 -21.00
CA PRO A 222 12.15 1.11 -21.31
C PRO A 222 12.89 1.77 -20.13
N GLY A 223 12.16 2.24 -19.11
CA GLY A 223 12.74 2.75 -17.87
C GLY A 223 13.03 1.69 -16.81
N TRP A 224 12.82 0.40 -17.11
CA TRP A 224 13.13 -0.68 -16.20
C TRP A 224 14.64 -0.87 -16.05
N GLY A 225 15.10 -1.09 -14.82
CA GLY A 225 16.50 -1.34 -14.54
C GLY A 225 16.71 -2.13 -13.26
N PRO A 226 17.93 -2.66 -13.03
CA PRO A 226 18.23 -3.51 -11.86
C PRO A 226 17.96 -2.84 -10.52
N GLN A 227 18.19 -1.53 -10.42
CA GLN A 227 17.91 -0.78 -9.20
C GLN A 227 16.42 -0.74 -8.91
N MET A 228 15.59 -0.43 -9.91
CA MET A 228 14.13 -0.41 -9.76
C MET A 228 13.61 -1.80 -9.39
N GLU A 229 14.14 -2.85 -10.01
CA GLU A 229 13.76 -4.22 -9.68
C GLU A 229 14.09 -4.56 -8.22
N ALA A 230 15.30 -4.25 -7.76
CA ALA A 230 15.73 -4.50 -6.39
C ALA A 230 14.84 -3.74 -5.38
N GLU A 231 14.52 -2.47 -5.66
CA GLU A 231 13.65 -1.66 -4.82
C GLU A 231 12.22 -2.23 -4.74
N LEU A 232 11.67 -2.68 -5.87
CA LEU A 232 10.32 -3.28 -5.92
C LEU A 232 10.27 -4.63 -5.19
N ARG A 233 11.28 -5.50 -5.41
CA ARG A 233 11.38 -6.77 -4.67
C ARG A 233 11.57 -6.56 -3.17
N ALA A 234 12.19 -5.44 -2.77
CA ALA A 234 12.34 -5.09 -1.37
C ALA A 234 11.05 -4.56 -0.71
N GLN A 235 10.08 -4.13 -1.48
CA GLN A 235 8.86 -3.48 -0.96
C GLN A 235 7.57 -4.27 -1.21
N LEU A 236 7.55 -5.10 -2.24
CA LEU A 236 6.41 -5.95 -2.57
C LEU A 236 6.59 -7.35 -1.97
N THR A 237 5.49 -7.96 -1.58
CA THR A 237 5.44 -9.40 -1.31
C THR A 237 5.74 -10.19 -2.57
N ALA A 238 6.12 -11.46 -2.46
CA ALA A 238 6.37 -12.32 -3.62
C ALA A 238 5.15 -12.36 -4.55
N GLU A 239 3.95 -12.57 -4.00
CA GLU A 239 2.70 -12.53 -4.75
C GLU A 239 2.43 -11.13 -5.33
N GLY A 240 2.64 -10.07 -4.55
CA GLY A 240 2.51 -8.70 -5.04
C GLY A 240 3.44 -8.41 -6.22
N TYR A 241 4.67 -8.95 -6.21
CA TYR A 241 5.60 -8.82 -7.33
C TYR A 241 5.11 -9.60 -8.56
N ILE A 242 4.60 -10.81 -8.37
CA ILE A 242 4.03 -11.64 -9.45
C ILE A 242 2.86 -10.91 -10.12
N HIS A 243 1.94 -10.36 -9.35
CA HIS A 243 0.75 -9.69 -9.87
C HIS A 243 1.06 -8.32 -10.48
N GLU A 244 1.70 -7.45 -9.72
CA GLU A 244 1.87 -6.05 -10.07
C GLU A 244 2.99 -5.80 -11.08
N VAL A 245 4.07 -6.60 -11.02
CA VAL A 245 5.25 -6.44 -11.87
C VAL A 245 5.24 -7.40 -13.04
N LEU A 246 5.08 -8.70 -12.76
CA LEU A 246 5.11 -9.72 -13.80
C LEU A 246 3.78 -9.83 -14.55
N ALA A 247 2.70 -9.28 -14.04
CA ALA A 247 1.35 -9.41 -14.59
C ALA A 247 0.91 -10.87 -14.74
N GLU A 248 1.27 -11.71 -13.78
CA GLU A 248 0.88 -13.11 -13.72
C GLU A 248 -0.17 -13.36 -12.64
N PHE A 249 -0.97 -14.40 -12.80
CA PHE A 249 -2.05 -14.71 -11.87
C PHE A 249 -1.59 -15.42 -10.60
N GLY A 250 -0.31 -15.82 -10.52
CA GLY A 250 0.24 -16.50 -9.33
C GLY A 250 -0.46 -17.82 -8.99
N THR A 251 -0.25 -18.27 -7.78
CA THR A 251 -0.95 -19.40 -7.17
C THR A 251 -2.20 -18.91 -6.47
N GLN A 252 -3.24 -19.75 -6.42
CA GLN A 252 -4.46 -19.42 -5.69
C GLN A 252 -4.29 -19.84 -4.22
N GLU A 253 -3.59 -19.04 -3.44
CA GLU A 253 -3.54 -19.20 -1.99
C GLU A 253 -4.67 -18.39 -1.34
N THR A 254 -5.32 -18.98 -0.34
CA THR A 254 -6.44 -18.35 0.38
C THR A 254 -5.95 -17.52 1.57
N GLY A 255 -4.80 -17.88 2.17
CA GLY A 255 -4.23 -17.22 3.33
C GLY A 255 -3.43 -15.96 2.97
N VAL A 256 -3.45 -14.97 3.86
CA VAL A 256 -2.64 -13.75 3.75
C VAL A 256 -1.16 -14.04 3.99
N PHE A 257 -0.86 -14.96 4.91
CA PHE A 257 0.49 -15.36 5.26
C PHE A 257 0.83 -16.72 4.64
N PRO A 258 1.97 -16.86 3.91
CA PRO A 258 2.37 -18.12 3.31
C PRO A 258 2.60 -19.19 4.38
N LYS A 259 1.94 -20.35 4.22
CA LYS A 259 1.94 -21.41 5.25
C LYS A 259 3.34 -21.97 5.52
N ASP A 260 4.11 -22.20 4.46
CA ASP A 260 5.50 -22.67 4.55
C ASP A 260 6.37 -21.71 5.36
N LYS A 261 6.12 -20.40 5.26
CA LYS A 261 6.83 -19.36 6.00
C LYS A 261 6.38 -19.27 7.46
N LEU A 262 5.09 -19.47 7.72
CA LEU A 262 4.59 -19.58 9.09
C LEU A 262 5.20 -20.80 9.80
N ASP A 263 5.21 -21.94 9.12
CA ASP A 263 5.81 -23.17 9.67
C ASP A 263 7.32 -23.01 9.89
N ALA A 264 8.03 -22.32 8.98
CA ALA A 264 9.44 -22.00 9.14
C ALA A 264 9.72 -21.06 10.32
N ALA A 265 8.82 -20.13 10.61
CA ALA A 265 8.94 -19.23 11.77
C ALA A 265 8.82 -19.96 13.11
N LEU A 266 8.19 -21.14 13.13
CA LEU A 266 8.02 -22.00 14.30
C LEU A 266 9.16 -23.02 14.49
N LEU A 267 10.15 -23.08 13.58
CA LEU A 267 11.25 -24.03 13.69
C LEU A 267 12.03 -23.83 14.99
N VAL A 268 12.24 -24.95 15.66
CA VAL A 268 12.93 -25.02 16.98
C VAL A 268 14.34 -24.43 16.90
N GLU A 269 15.04 -24.60 15.79
CA GLU A 269 16.37 -24.02 15.54
C GLU A 269 16.38 -22.50 15.55
N ASN A 270 15.28 -21.87 15.20
CA ASN A 270 15.13 -20.42 15.16
C ASN A 270 14.74 -19.82 16.52
N TYR A 271 14.46 -20.65 17.51
CA TYR A 271 14.03 -20.25 18.84
C TYR A 271 15.02 -20.76 19.88
N ALA A 272 15.18 -20.07 20.99
CA ALA A 272 16.10 -20.43 22.04
C ALA A 272 15.79 -21.79 22.76
N TYR A 273 14.82 -22.53 22.26
CA TYR A 273 14.47 -23.87 22.68
C TYR A 273 15.67 -24.83 22.67
N ASN A 274 16.59 -24.72 21.73
CA ASN A 274 17.79 -25.54 21.64
C ASN A 274 18.78 -25.31 22.79
N GLU A 275 18.68 -24.19 23.48
CA GLU A 275 19.50 -23.86 24.65
C GLU A 275 18.98 -24.53 25.93
N LEU A 276 17.76 -25.05 25.90
CA LEU A 276 17.18 -25.76 27.02
C LEU A 276 17.74 -27.19 27.14
N LYS A 277 17.89 -27.67 28.39
CA LYS A 277 18.16 -29.06 28.64
C LYS A 277 16.97 -29.95 28.24
N TYR A 278 17.25 -31.19 27.94
CA TYR A 278 16.23 -32.14 27.45
C TYR A 278 14.98 -32.22 28.34
N GLU A 279 15.16 -32.28 29.67
CA GLU A 279 14.04 -32.34 30.61
C GLU A 279 13.20 -31.07 30.59
N GLN A 280 13.84 -29.92 30.39
CA GLN A 280 13.15 -28.64 30.29
C GLN A 280 12.35 -28.53 28.99
N ARG A 281 12.87 -29.09 27.89
CA ARG A 281 12.14 -29.14 26.60
C ARG A 281 10.87 -29.97 26.73
N ILE A 282 10.99 -31.20 27.30
CA ILE A 282 9.82 -32.05 27.52
C ILE A 282 8.80 -31.41 28.44
N GLN A 283 9.23 -30.68 29.46
CA GLN A 283 8.32 -29.97 30.34
C GLN A 283 7.60 -28.85 29.59
N CYS A 284 8.30 -28.03 28.77
CA CYS A 284 7.70 -26.99 27.95
C CYS A 284 6.69 -27.59 26.96
N GLU A 285 7.00 -28.69 26.30
CA GLU A 285 6.11 -29.40 25.38
C GLU A 285 4.84 -29.93 26.07
N ARG A 286 4.97 -30.48 27.26
CA ARG A 286 3.82 -31.01 28.02
C ARG A 286 2.90 -29.93 28.57
N GLU A 287 3.47 -28.81 28.97
CA GLU A 287 2.76 -27.71 29.62
C GLU A 287 2.34 -26.64 28.60
N GLU A 288 2.71 -26.81 27.31
CA GLU A 288 2.48 -25.84 26.24
C GLU A 288 2.91 -24.42 26.64
N VAL A 289 4.02 -24.30 27.39
CA VAL A 289 4.51 -23.03 27.93
C VAL A 289 5.77 -22.57 27.23
N TRP A 290 6.02 -21.28 27.32
CA TRP A 290 7.23 -20.65 26.81
C TRP A 290 8.47 -21.15 27.55
N PRO A 291 9.62 -21.31 26.85
CA PRO A 291 10.88 -21.62 27.50
C PRO A 291 11.17 -20.70 28.69
N LYS A 292 11.67 -21.22 29.81
CA LYS A 292 11.92 -20.44 31.04
C LYS A 292 12.77 -19.17 30.80
N MET A 293 13.66 -19.17 29.84
CA MET A 293 14.49 -18.02 29.50
C MET A 293 13.68 -16.81 29.01
N TYR A 294 12.41 -17.02 28.58
CA TYR A 294 11.47 -15.95 28.20
C TYR A 294 10.34 -15.76 29.24
N MET A 295 10.41 -16.47 30.36
CA MET A 295 9.48 -16.34 31.47
C MET A 295 10.05 -15.36 32.48
N TYR A 296 9.83 -14.09 32.25
CA TYR A 296 10.27 -13.02 33.12
C TYR A 296 9.14 -12.59 34.05
N ASP A 297 9.52 -12.12 35.23
CA ASP A 297 8.62 -11.55 36.23
C ASP A 297 9.28 -10.33 36.91
N ARG A 298 8.63 -9.74 37.92
CA ARG A 298 9.18 -8.59 38.64
C ARG A 298 10.46 -8.88 39.40
N SER A 299 10.64 -10.13 39.86
CA SER A 299 11.85 -10.55 40.59
C SER A 299 13.00 -10.86 39.63
N ASN A 300 12.67 -11.26 38.41
CA ASN A 300 13.62 -11.55 37.33
C ASN A 300 13.14 -10.88 36.04
N PRO A 301 13.30 -9.54 35.92
CA PRO A 301 12.85 -8.83 34.76
C PRO A 301 13.64 -9.21 33.49
N ALA A 302 13.02 -9.04 32.34
CA ALA A 302 13.66 -9.30 31.05
C ALA A 302 14.92 -8.43 30.89
N PRO A 303 16.01 -9.00 30.36
CA PRO A 303 17.21 -8.22 30.03
C PRO A 303 16.83 -7.01 29.17
N PHE A 304 17.50 -5.90 29.39
CA PHE A 304 17.23 -4.70 28.62
C PHE A 304 17.53 -4.92 27.12
N ASN A 305 16.56 -4.60 26.29
CA ASN A 305 16.72 -4.58 24.84
C ASN A 305 16.15 -3.25 24.31
N PRO A 306 16.98 -2.37 23.70
CA PRO A 306 16.50 -1.09 23.18
C PRO A 306 15.54 -1.26 22.01
N PHE A 307 15.57 -2.40 21.36
CA PHE A 307 14.72 -2.73 20.21
C PHE A 307 13.53 -3.62 20.62
N ARG A 308 12.99 -3.39 21.82
CA ARG A 308 11.78 -4.06 22.28
C ARG A 308 10.58 -3.16 22.09
N THR A 309 9.51 -3.72 21.52
CA THR A 309 8.23 -3.03 21.34
C THR A 309 7.08 -3.86 21.90
N MET A 310 5.98 -3.21 22.17
CA MET A 310 4.73 -3.84 22.62
C MET A 310 3.59 -3.36 21.73
N GLY A 311 2.77 -4.26 21.24
CA GLY A 311 1.52 -3.98 20.55
C GLY A 311 0.34 -4.41 21.40
N VAL A 312 -0.70 -3.58 21.44
CA VAL A 312 -1.90 -3.80 22.25
C VAL A 312 -3.15 -3.58 21.39
N ASP A 313 -3.95 -4.62 21.27
CA ASP A 313 -5.28 -4.55 20.69
C ASP A 313 -6.36 -4.75 21.75
N TRP A 314 -7.37 -3.85 21.75
CA TRP A 314 -8.49 -3.86 22.68
C TRP A 314 -9.74 -4.36 22.01
N ASP A 315 -10.19 -5.56 22.33
CA ASP A 315 -11.47 -6.05 21.84
C ASP A 315 -12.64 -5.45 22.65
N LYS A 316 -13.30 -4.50 22.02
CA LYS A 316 -14.47 -3.81 22.61
C LYS A 316 -15.68 -4.76 22.75
N PHE A 317 -15.87 -5.65 21.82
CA PHE A 317 -17.06 -6.52 21.77
C PHE A 317 -16.87 -7.81 22.56
N GLY A 318 -15.67 -8.40 22.52
CA GLY A 318 -15.31 -9.56 23.31
C GLY A 318 -14.95 -9.23 24.75
N ALA A 319 -14.76 -7.92 25.08
CA ALA A 319 -14.25 -7.46 26.36
C ALA A 319 -12.97 -8.24 26.75
N SER A 320 -11.96 -8.20 25.89
CA SER A 320 -10.66 -8.82 26.09
C SER A 320 -9.56 -7.84 25.68
N SER A 321 -8.30 -8.21 25.92
CA SER A 321 -7.15 -7.44 25.41
C SER A 321 -6.08 -8.39 24.99
N SER A 322 -5.55 -8.20 23.79
CA SER A 322 -4.48 -8.97 23.20
C SER A 322 -3.19 -8.15 23.17
N ILE A 323 -2.12 -8.70 23.74
CA ILE A 323 -0.84 -8.02 23.90
C ILE A 323 0.27 -8.90 23.37
N ILE A 324 1.13 -8.30 22.52
CA ILE A 324 2.35 -8.96 22.01
C ILE A 324 3.57 -8.11 22.33
N ILE A 325 4.62 -8.75 22.83
CA ILE A 325 5.94 -8.13 23.04
C ILE A 325 6.90 -8.74 22.01
N LEU A 326 7.52 -7.84 21.25
CA LEU A 326 8.42 -8.16 20.16
C LEU A 326 9.81 -7.60 20.44
N ASP A 327 10.82 -8.44 20.32
CA ASP A 327 12.24 -8.08 20.39
C ASP A 327 12.89 -8.15 19.01
N TYR A 328 13.87 -7.31 18.76
CA TYR A 328 14.83 -7.53 17.69
C TYR A 328 16.11 -8.11 18.26
N ASP A 329 16.48 -9.29 17.79
CA ASP A 329 17.73 -9.96 18.13
C ASP A 329 18.84 -9.49 17.19
N VAL A 330 19.74 -8.69 17.72
CA VAL A 330 20.84 -8.09 16.94
C VAL A 330 21.82 -9.14 16.41
N ILE A 331 21.94 -10.27 17.12
CA ILE A 331 22.87 -11.35 16.74
C ILE A 331 22.31 -12.14 15.57
N MET A 332 21.04 -12.50 15.63
CA MET A 332 20.35 -13.25 14.58
C MET A 332 19.85 -12.37 13.43
N GLY A 333 19.74 -11.06 13.66
CA GLY A 333 19.13 -10.14 12.68
C GLY A 333 17.63 -10.39 12.49
N LYS A 334 16.93 -10.93 13.49
CA LYS A 334 15.53 -11.35 13.39
C LYS A 334 14.67 -10.75 14.50
N PHE A 335 13.40 -10.59 14.22
CA PHE A 335 12.38 -10.20 15.20
C PHE A 335 11.85 -11.45 15.90
N LYS A 336 11.71 -11.40 17.23
CA LYS A 336 11.23 -12.50 18.05
C LYS A 336 10.01 -12.08 18.86
N VAL A 337 8.92 -12.82 18.76
CA VAL A 337 7.81 -12.70 19.70
C VAL A 337 8.23 -13.33 21.01
N ILE A 338 8.51 -12.53 22.03
CA ILE A 338 9.00 -13.01 23.33
C ILE A 338 7.91 -13.23 24.36
N LYS A 339 6.75 -12.59 24.18
CA LYS A 339 5.59 -12.79 25.06
C LYS A 339 4.30 -12.48 24.34
N ARG A 340 3.30 -13.32 24.52
CA ARG A 340 1.90 -13.08 24.22
C ARG A 340 1.10 -13.12 25.53
N VAL A 341 0.20 -12.19 25.72
CA VAL A 341 -0.69 -12.12 26.87
C VAL A 341 -2.10 -11.80 26.38
N GLU A 342 -3.06 -12.49 26.96
CA GLU A 342 -4.46 -12.24 26.79
C GLU A 342 -5.07 -11.87 28.15
N VAL A 343 -5.81 -10.76 28.21
CA VAL A 343 -6.72 -10.50 29.31
C VAL A 343 -8.07 -11.01 28.87
N THR A 344 -8.43 -12.21 29.35
CA THR A 344 -9.62 -12.91 28.94
C THR A 344 -10.90 -12.19 29.38
N ARG A 345 -12.03 -12.47 28.73
CA ARG A 345 -13.33 -11.87 29.04
C ARG A 345 -13.73 -12.03 30.51
N SER A 346 -13.38 -13.15 31.15
CA SER A 346 -13.67 -13.42 32.55
C SER A 346 -12.86 -12.56 33.51
N GLU A 347 -11.69 -12.08 33.08
CA GLU A 347 -10.75 -11.27 33.87
C GLU A 347 -10.79 -9.80 33.47
N TYR A 348 -11.52 -9.47 32.39
CA TYR A 348 -11.50 -8.14 31.81
C TYR A 348 -12.21 -7.12 32.67
N SER A 349 -11.46 -6.11 33.05
CA SER A 349 -11.94 -4.78 33.42
C SER A 349 -10.97 -3.77 32.83
N TYR A 350 -11.39 -2.54 32.66
CA TYR A 350 -10.47 -1.47 32.21
C TYR A 350 -9.24 -1.36 33.10
N ASP A 351 -9.43 -1.43 34.40
CA ASP A 351 -8.31 -1.36 35.35
C ASP A 351 -7.39 -2.57 35.25
N ASN A 352 -7.92 -3.79 35.09
CA ASN A 352 -7.10 -4.98 34.94
C ASN A 352 -6.29 -4.94 33.63
N ALA A 353 -6.89 -4.54 32.53
CA ALA A 353 -6.19 -4.38 31.25
C ALA A 353 -5.07 -3.32 31.34
N ILE A 354 -5.34 -2.18 31.97
CA ILE A 354 -4.34 -1.13 32.19
C ILE A 354 -3.22 -1.62 33.10
N ASN A 355 -3.55 -2.25 34.23
CA ASN A 355 -2.58 -2.78 35.19
C ASN A 355 -1.70 -3.85 34.55
N THR A 356 -2.25 -4.71 33.70
CA THR A 356 -1.46 -5.70 32.93
C THR A 356 -0.40 -5.03 32.08
N ILE A 357 -0.71 -3.93 31.40
CA ILE A 357 0.26 -3.20 30.58
C ILE A 357 1.33 -2.53 31.47
N VAL A 358 0.92 -1.94 32.59
CA VAL A 358 1.86 -1.34 33.56
C VAL A 358 2.81 -2.40 34.11
N GLU A 359 2.31 -3.58 34.40
CA GLU A 359 3.13 -4.72 34.87
C GLU A 359 4.08 -5.21 33.80
N LEU A 360 3.59 -5.44 32.60
CA LEU A 360 4.43 -5.87 31.46
C LEU A 360 5.49 -4.80 31.12
N ASN A 361 5.15 -3.51 31.25
CA ASN A 361 6.14 -2.45 31.08
C ASN A 361 7.24 -2.50 32.16
N ALA A 362 6.89 -2.85 33.41
CA ALA A 362 7.87 -2.99 34.49
C ALA A 362 8.78 -4.24 34.29
N ILE A 363 8.22 -5.33 33.76
CA ILE A 363 8.95 -6.60 33.55
C ILE A 363 9.82 -6.55 32.30
N TYR A 364 9.25 -6.08 31.17
CA TYR A 364 9.89 -6.17 29.86
C TYR A 364 10.52 -4.85 29.39
N ASN A 365 10.13 -3.74 29.96
CA ASN A 365 10.64 -2.39 29.63
C ASN A 365 10.72 -2.10 28.11
N PRO A 366 9.61 -2.20 27.34
CA PRO A 366 9.61 -1.88 25.92
C PRO A 366 9.96 -0.41 25.68
N SER A 367 10.63 -0.11 24.59
CA SER A 367 10.94 1.26 24.17
C SER A 367 9.71 2.00 23.67
N PHE A 368 8.79 1.28 23.00
CA PHE A 368 7.53 1.81 22.51
C PHE A 368 6.39 0.81 22.74
N ILE A 369 5.21 1.38 23.03
CA ILE A 369 3.96 0.65 23.24
C ILE A 369 2.93 1.23 22.27
N TYR A 370 2.56 0.50 21.24
CA TYR A 370 1.58 0.92 20.26
C TYR A 370 0.23 0.29 20.58
N CYS A 371 -0.79 1.13 20.72
CA CYS A 371 -2.12 0.68 21.14
C CYS A 371 -3.17 1.06 20.07
N ASP A 372 -4.13 0.16 19.82
CA ASP A 372 -5.33 0.53 19.08
C ASP A 372 -6.15 1.57 19.86
N ALA A 373 -6.44 2.70 19.22
CA ALA A 373 -7.26 3.77 19.79
C ALA A 373 -8.75 3.66 19.39
N GLY A 374 -9.09 2.73 18.49
CA GLY A 374 -10.47 2.54 18.08
C GLY A 374 -11.38 2.08 19.22
N ALA A 375 -10.89 1.17 20.05
CA ALA A 375 -11.58 0.68 21.24
C ALA A 375 -10.89 1.09 22.56
N GLY A 376 -9.63 1.51 22.53
CA GLY A 376 -8.76 1.69 23.68
C GLY A 376 -8.48 3.15 24.11
N GLU A 377 -9.24 4.13 23.64
CA GLU A 377 -8.96 5.55 23.90
C GLU A 377 -8.88 5.87 25.40
N TYR A 378 -9.82 5.38 26.21
CA TYR A 378 -9.83 5.57 27.65
C TYR A 378 -8.60 4.93 28.32
N GLN A 379 -8.26 3.72 27.95
CA GLN A 379 -7.12 2.99 28.50
C GLN A 379 -5.80 3.70 28.16
N ILE A 380 -5.66 4.21 26.95
CA ILE A 380 -4.49 4.98 26.51
C ILE A 380 -4.36 6.26 27.33
N GLU A 381 -5.45 7.01 27.51
CA GLU A 381 -5.46 8.22 28.33
C GLU A 381 -5.04 7.92 29.77
N ARG A 382 -5.58 6.85 30.37
CA ARG A 382 -5.21 6.41 31.72
C ARG A 382 -3.74 6.02 31.82
N LEU A 383 -3.18 5.33 30.83
CA LEU A 383 -1.75 5.00 30.78
C LEU A 383 -0.87 6.26 30.72
N HIS A 384 -1.29 7.30 30.00
CA HIS A 384 -0.60 8.58 29.98
C HIS A 384 -0.65 9.28 31.33
N ILE A 385 -1.82 9.28 32.01
CA ILE A 385 -1.99 9.83 33.36
C ILE A 385 -1.08 9.09 34.36
N ILE A 386 -1.02 7.76 34.30
CA ILE A 386 -0.10 6.96 35.12
C ILE A 386 1.35 7.35 34.83
N GLY A 387 1.70 7.56 33.58
CA GLY A 387 3.04 8.02 33.17
C GLY A 387 3.39 9.40 33.71
N ASP A 388 2.41 10.32 33.83
CA ASP A 388 2.60 11.64 34.46
C ASP A 388 2.78 11.52 35.96
N GLN A 389 2.01 10.66 36.63
CA GLN A 389 2.08 10.42 38.07
C GLN A 389 3.34 9.62 38.47
N GLN A 390 3.82 8.74 37.58
CA GLN A 390 4.96 7.87 37.78
C GLN A 390 5.96 8.00 36.63
N PRO A 391 6.73 9.08 36.52
CA PRO A 391 7.61 9.36 35.39
C PRO A 391 8.66 8.27 35.11
N HIS A 392 9.08 7.52 36.14
CA HIS A 392 10.04 6.43 36.02
C HIS A 392 9.55 5.27 35.14
N THR A 393 8.24 5.14 34.96
CA THR A 393 7.67 4.13 34.07
C THR A 393 7.87 4.43 32.58
N GLY A 394 8.06 5.70 32.24
CA GLY A 394 8.18 6.19 30.87
C GLY A 394 6.90 6.10 30.03
N LEU A 395 5.77 5.64 30.59
CA LEU A 395 4.53 5.36 29.87
C LEU A 395 4.02 6.54 29.06
N LYS A 396 4.14 7.77 29.59
CA LYS A 396 3.73 8.99 28.88
C LYS A 396 4.34 9.12 27.48
N HIS A 397 5.58 8.69 27.31
CA HIS A 397 6.33 8.82 26.06
C HIS A 397 6.38 7.54 25.24
N LYS A 398 6.26 6.39 25.89
CA LYS A 398 6.28 5.08 25.24
C LYS A 398 4.96 4.74 24.57
N VAL A 399 3.82 5.10 25.20
CA VAL A 399 2.48 4.77 24.71
C VAL A 399 2.11 5.68 23.56
N LYS A 400 1.83 5.09 22.40
CA LYS A 400 1.37 5.78 21.19
C LYS A 400 0.07 5.18 20.70
N ARG A 401 -0.82 6.07 20.29
CA ARG A 401 -2.17 5.72 19.81
C ARG A 401 -2.19 5.54 18.30
N TRP A 402 -2.86 4.50 17.84
CA TRP A 402 -3.08 4.21 16.43
C TRP A 402 -4.54 3.81 16.19
N GLN A 403 -5.11 4.22 15.07
CA GLN A 403 -6.44 3.79 14.63
C GLN A 403 -6.31 3.02 13.32
N PHE A 404 -6.89 1.82 13.24
CA PHE A 404 -6.81 1.00 12.01
C PHE A 404 -7.46 1.68 10.80
N ALA A 405 -8.45 2.55 11.04
CA ALA A 405 -9.09 3.33 9.97
C ALA A 405 -8.25 4.52 9.47
N GLN A 406 -7.18 4.93 10.18
CA GLN A 406 -6.34 6.04 9.74
C GLN A 406 -5.48 5.68 8.54
N THR A 407 -4.93 6.71 7.89
CA THR A 407 -3.98 6.55 6.80
C THR A 407 -2.57 6.90 7.27
N ILE A 408 -1.58 6.24 6.66
CA ILE A 408 -0.16 6.52 6.83
C ILE A 408 0.42 6.96 5.49
N ASP A 409 1.33 7.93 5.52
CA ASP A 409 2.05 8.36 4.33
C ASP A 409 3.21 7.39 4.06
N VAL A 410 3.17 6.75 2.90
CA VAL A 410 4.19 5.80 2.46
C VAL A 410 4.66 6.15 1.05
N ILE A 411 5.90 5.80 0.73
CA ILE A 411 6.39 5.91 -0.64
C ILE A 411 5.87 4.70 -1.42
N ASP A 412 5.07 4.96 -2.45
CA ASP A 412 4.64 3.90 -3.36
C ASP A 412 5.87 3.31 -4.06
N PRO A 413 6.10 1.98 -3.96
CA PRO A 413 7.30 1.35 -4.49
C PRO A 413 7.43 1.42 -6.01
N ILE A 414 6.32 1.68 -6.69
CA ILE A 414 6.25 1.69 -8.13
C ILE A 414 6.29 3.11 -8.67
N THR A 415 5.57 4.05 -8.04
CA THR A 415 5.51 5.43 -8.50
C THR A 415 6.56 6.33 -7.88
N PHE A 416 7.17 5.90 -6.77
CA PHE A 416 8.08 6.69 -5.92
C PHE A 416 7.45 8.00 -5.42
N GLU A 417 6.12 8.06 -5.44
CA GLU A 417 5.36 9.18 -4.91
C GLU A 417 4.91 8.90 -3.48
N LEU A 418 4.77 9.96 -2.70
CA LEU A 418 4.19 9.85 -1.36
C LEU A 418 2.68 9.64 -1.50
N VAL A 419 2.19 8.50 -1.07
CA VAL A 419 0.77 8.13 -1.13
C VAL A 419 0.23 7.82 0.25
N LYS A 420 -1.06 8.10 0.47
CA LYS A 420 -1.75 7.73 1.69
C LYS A 420 -2.31 6.32 1.58
N GLN A 421 -1.81 5.44 2.43
CA GLN A 421 -2.32 4.07 2.53
C GLN A 421 -3.08 3.89 3.85
N PRO A 422 -4.15 3.06 3.89
CA PRO A 422 -4.76 2.68 5.14
C PRO A 422 -3.79 1.90 6.01
N LEU A 423 -3.85 2.16 7.31
CA LEU A 423 -2.92 1.60 8.28
C LEU A 423 -2.99 0.06 8.33
N LYS A 424 -4.19 -0.53 8.43
CA LYS A 424 -4.33 -2.00 8.58
C LYS A 424 -3.76 -2.77 7.38
N PRO A 425 -4.08 -2.46 6.12
CA PRO A 425 -3.41 -3.07 4.96
C PRO A 425 -1.89 -2.88 4.93
N PHE A 426 -1.40 -1.72 5.33
CA PHE A 426 0.04 -1.48 5.44
C PHE A 426 0.70 -2.39 6.47
N MET A 427 0.13 -2.49 7.68
CA MET A 427 0.63 -3.38 8.75
C MET A 427 0.65 -4.85 8.31
N VAL A 428 -0.44 -5.31 7.71
CA VAL A 428 -0.55 -6.69 7.21
C VAL A 428 0.51 -6.97 6.15
N ASN A 429 0.69 -6.06 5.20
CA ASN A 429 1.74 -6.19 4.18
C ASN A 429 3.15 -6.24 4.78
N GLN A 430 3.43 -5.41 5.81
CA GLN A 430 4.74 -5.44 6.49
C GLN A 430 4.98 -6.76 7.22
N LEU A 431 3.96 -7.34 7.86
CA LEU A 431 4.05 -8.66 8.49
C LEU A 431 4.26 -9.77 7.45
N THR A 432 3.53 -9.74 6.34
CA THR A 432 3.71 -10.72 5.24
C THR A 432 5.14 -10.68 4.73
N LEU A 433 5.69 -9.49 4.48
CA LEU A 433 7.09 -9.33 4.08
C LEU A 433 8.07 -9.86 5.13
N ALA A 434 7.77 -9.69 6.42
CA ALA A 434 8.62 -10.22 7.49
C ALA A 434 8.64 -11.75 7.50
N PHE A 435 7.51 -12.39 7.27
CA PHE A 435 7.44 -13.86 7.14
C PHE A 435 8.13 -14.35 5.85
N GLU A 436 7.84 -13.75 4.70
CA GLU A 436 8.47 -14.12 3.42
C GLU A 436 9.99 -14.09 3.46
N ARG A 437 10.56 -13.18 4.25
CA ARG A 437 12.00 -12.99 4.41
C ARG A 437 12.60 -13.80 5.55
N ASP A 438 11.83 -14.66 6.18
CA ASP A 438 12.25 -15.45 7.34
C ASP A 438 12.80 -14.57 8.49
N ASN A 439 12.28 -13.33 8.63
CA ASN A 439 12.74 -12.36 9.61
C ASN A 439 11.97 -12.40 10.94
N LEU A 440 10.85 -13.11 10.99
CA LEU A 440 10.01 -13.20 12.17
C LEU A 440 10.09 -14.60 12.78
N ILE A 441 10.28 -14.66 14.09
CA ILE A 441 10.34 -15.89 14.87
C ILE A 441 9.15 -15.91 15.83
N LEU A 442 8.41 -17.01 15.80
CA LEU A 442 7.27 -17.29 16.67
C LEU A 442 7.62 -18.39 17.66
N SER A 443 6.94 -18.42 18.81
CA SER A 443 7.05 -19.53 19.73
C SER A 443 6.43 -20.80 19.14
N PRO A 444 7.13 -21.93 19.15
CA PRO A 444 6.58 -23.21 18.72
C PRO A 444 5.45 -23.73 19.64
N PHE A 445 5.25 -23.10 20.81
CA PHE A 445 4.22 -23.46 21.78
C PHE A 445 3.00 -22.54 21.73
N ASP A 446 2.96 -21.59 20.80
CA ASP A 446 1.85 -20.64 20.68
C ASP A 446 0.90 -21.04 19.53
N ASP A 447 0.11 -22.07 19.78
CA ASP A 447 -0.90 -22.55 18.84
C ASP A 447 -1.97 -21.52 18.52
N VAL A 448 -2.27 -20.61 19.47
CA VAL A 448 -3.32 -19.60 19.30
C VAL A 448 -2.91 -18.61 18.23
N LEU A 449 -1.73 -17.98 18.37
CA LEU A 449 -1.22 -17.06 17.39
C LEU A 449 -1.02 -17.73 16.02
N HIS A 450 -0.48 -18.96 16.02
CA HIS A 450 -0.29 -19.72 14.78
C HIS A 450 -1.62 -20.00 14.06
N LYS A 451 -2.67 -20.41 14.77
CA LYS A 451 -4.00 -20.63 14.20
C LYS A 451 -4.60 -19.33 13.64
N GLN A 452 -4.48 -18.22 14.37
CA GLN A 452 -4.96 -16.92 13.88
C GLN A 452 -4.25 -16.55 12.56
N LEU A 453 -2.92 -16.64 12.51
CA LEU A 453 -2.12 -16.33 11.31
C LEU A 453 -2.48 -17.24 10.12
N THR A 454 -2.66 -18.55 10.38
CA THR A 454 -3.01 -19.54 9.33
C THR A 454 -4.40 -19.30 8.74
N ASN A 455 -5.36 -18.85 9.55
CA ASN A 455 -6.75 -18.64 9.14
C ASN A 455 -7.04 -17.20 8.70
N TYR A 456 -6.02 -16.36 8.61
CA TYR A 456 -6.20 -14.96 8.24
C TYR A 456 -6.30 -14.82 6.72
N GLU A 457 -7.45 -14.33 6.25
CA GLU A 457 -7.78 -14.29 4.82
C GLU A 457 -8.29 -12.91 4.39
N VAL A 458 -8.22 -12.64 3.09
CA VAL A 458 -8.90 -11.49 2.48
C VAL A 458 -10.35 -11.89 2.22
N GLU A 459 -11.28 -11.36 3.02
CA GLU A 459 -12.72 -11.59 2.85
C GLU A 459 -13.24 -10.99 1.55
N LYS A 460 -12.92 -9.73 1.33
CA LYS A 460 -13.33 -8.98 0.14
C LYS A 460 -12.43 -7.78 -0.10
N ILE A 461 -12.52 -7.27 -1.33
CA ILE A 461 -11.94 -5.97 -1.68
C ILE A 461 -13.09 -4.97 -1.66
N ASN A 462 -12.95 -3.89 -0.87
CA ASN A 462 -13.99 -2.87 -0.78
C ASN A 462 -14.07 -2.00 -2.05
N ALA A 463 -15.11 -1.14 -2.14
CA ALA A 463 -15.34 -0.25 -3.28
C ALA A 463 -14.19 0.74 -3.58
N SER A 464 -13.23 0.91 -2.68
CA SER A 464 -12.03 1.72 -2.89
C SER A 464 -10.79 0.91 -3.29
N GLY A 465 -10.95 -0.39 -3.60
CA GLY A 465 -9.85 -1.28 -4.01
C GLY A 465 -8.97 -1.78 -2.86
N LYS A 466 -9.45 -1.69 -1.62
CA LYS A 466 -8.69 -2.05 -0.44
C LYS A 466 -9.15 -3.39 0.12
N PRO A 467 -8.23 -4.27 0.53
CA PRO A 467 -8.59 -5.53 1.13
C PRO A 467 -9.28 -5.32 2.48
N VAL A 468 -10.31 -6.08 2.73
CA VAL A 468 -10.94 -6.29 4.03
C VAL A 468 -10.55 -7.67 4.48
N TYR A 469 -9.85 -7.74 5.58
CA TYR A 469 -9.37 -9.00 6.13
C TYR A 469 -10.38 -9.54 7.12
N THR A 470 -10.44 -10.85 7.22
CA THR A 470 -11.20 -11.54 8.26
C THR A 470 -10.46 -12.75 8.76
N SER A 471 -10.46 -12.88 10.08
CA SER A 471 -10.42 -14.16 10.76
C SER A 471 -11.51 -14.10 11.82
N LYS A 472 -12.00 -15.24 12.27
CA LYS A 472 -12.98 -15.25 13.37
C LYS A 472 -12.39 -14.68 14.67
N ASP A 473 -11.04 -14.56 14.71
CA ASP A 473 -10.28 -14.14 15.87
C ASP A 473 -8.94 -13.58 15.37
N GLU A 474 -8.84 -12.25 15.25
CA GLU A 474 -7.67 -11.57 14.63
C GLU A 474 -6.87 -10.71 15.61
N HIS A 475 -7.27 -10.67 16.88
CA HIS A 475 -6.76 -9.70 17.84
C HIS A 475 -5.24 -9.81 18.10
N PHE A 476 -4.67 -11.03 18.10
CA PHE A 476 -3.23 -11.18 18.24
C PHE A 476 -2.46 -10.81 16.98
N ILE A 477 -3.08 -10.93 15.79
CA ILE A 477 -2.47 -10.44 14.56
C ILE A 477 -2.40 -8.92 14.58
N ASP A 478 -3.46 -8.26 15.05
CA ASP A 478 -3.49 -6.81 15.18
C ASP A 478 -2.47 -6.31 16.23
N ALA A 479 -2.38 -6.99 17.36
CA ALA A 479 -1.36 -6.70 18.37
C ALA A 479 0.08 -6.92 17.83
N LEU A 480 0.32 -8.01 17.09
CA LEU A 480 1.61 -8.26 16.44
C LEU A 480 1.92 -7.19 15.39
N GLY A 481 0.91 -6.83 14.59
CA GLY A 481 1.01 -5.76 13.60
C GLY A 481 1.39 -4.42 14.20
N LEU A 482 0.80 -4.06 15.35
CA LEU A 482 1.13 -2.83 16.08
C LEU A 482 2.55 -2.87 16.66
N ALA A 483 2.97 -4.01 17.23
CA ALA A 483 4.34 -4.18 17.71
C ALA A 483 5.37 -4.07 16.58
N TYR A 484 5.10 -4.70 15.44
CA TYR A 484 5.96 -4.64 14.26
C TYR A 484 5.95 -3.25 13.59
N LEU A 485 4.80 -2.57 13.58
CA LEU A 485 4.68 -1.18 13.11
C LEU A 485 5.59 -0.25 13.94
N ALA A 486 5.65 -0.45 15.26
CA ALA A 486 6.56 0.30 16.11
C ALA A 486 8.03 0.07 15.71
N MET A 487 8.42 -1.18 15.42
CA MET A 487 9.75 -1.47 14.87
C MET A 487 10.00 -0.73 13.55
N THR A 488 9.03 -0.75 12.64
CA THR A 488 9.14 -0.16 11.30
C THR A 488 9.27 1.37 11.34
N LEU A 489 8.53 2.03 12.23
CA LEU A 489 8.48 3.50 12.25
C LEU A 489 9.56 4.13 13.13
N GLU A 490 9.87 3.50 14.26
CA GLU A 490 10.81 4.05 15.24
C GLU A 490 12.25 3.60 14.99
N PHE A 491 12.44 2.42 14.41
CA PHE A 491 13.73 1.81 14.13
C PHE A 491 13.91 1.52 12.64
N LYS A 492 13.72 2.56 11.80
CA LYS A 492 13.76 2.46 10.33
C LYS A 492 15.03 1.78 9.79
N GLU A 493 16.15 1.98 10.45
CA GLU A 493 17.43 1.40 10.06
C GLU A 493 17.43 -0.13 10.15
N LEU A 494 16.74 -0.71 11.15
CA LEU A 494 16.64 -2.16 11.29
C LEU A 494 15.85 -2.79 10.16
N THR A 495 14.74 -2.19 9.78
CA THR A 495 13.89 -2.70 8.69
C THR A 495 14.53 -2.49 7.31
N ASN A 496 15.39 -1.48 7.15
CA ASN A 496 16.14 -1.24 5.92
C ASN A 496 17.34 -2.18 5.77
N VAL A 497 18.04 -2.50 6.86
CA VAL A 497 19.17 -3.46 6.87
C VAL A 497 18.70 -4.88 6.51
N ILE A 498 17.49 -5.26 6.89
CA ILE A 498 16.90 -6.57 6.60
C ILE A 498 16.50 -6.72 5.13
N LYS A 499 16.41 -5.62 4.36
CA LYS A 499 15.95 -5.64 2.96
C LYS A 499 16.92 -6.27 1.95
N GLU A 500 18.19 -6.45 2.29
CA GLU A 500 19.20 -6.99 1.39
C GLU A 500 20.11 -8.02 2.10
N PRO A 501 19.82 -9.33 2.00
CA PRO A 501 20.75 -10.35 2.50
C PRO A 501 22.15 -10.24 1.88
N GLU A 502 22.27 -9.75 0.64
CA GLU A 502 23.55 -9.54 -0.03
C GLU A 502 24.28 -8.26 0.42
N VAL A 503 23.56 -7.25 0.90
CA VAL A 503 24.17 -6.03 1.47
C VAL A 503 24.61 -6.28 2.91
N ALA A 504 23.93 -7.14 3.65
CA ALA A 504 24.41 -7.59 4.97
C ALA A 504 25.74 -8.35 4.88
N THR A 505 26.03 -9.03 3.76
CA THR A 505 27.33 -9.66 3.49
C THR A 505 28.39 -8.65 2.98
N LYS A 506 27.99 -7.50 2.42
CA LYS A 506 28.89 -6.39 2.02
C LYS A 506 29.05 -5.33 3.11
N ILE A 507 28.05 -5.10 3.92
CA ILE A 507 28.24 -4.52 5.23
C ILE A 507 28.76 -5.69 6.08
N GLU A 508 30.03 -6.04 5.92
CA GLU A 508 30.77 -6.48 7.05
C GLU A 508 30.63 -5.35 8.09
N PHE A 509 29.48 -5.36 8.76
CA PHE A 509 29.50 -4.99 10.15
C PHE A 509 30.47 -6.01 10.73
N THR A 510 31.74 -5.73 10.54
CA THR A 510 32.71 -6.31 11.42
C THR A 510 32.06 -6.07 12.75
N ASN A 511 31.76 -7.15 13.49
CA ASN A 511 31.26 -7.09 14.88
C ASN A 511 32.14 -6.16 15.75
N LYS A 512 33.16 -5.55 15.19
CA LYS A 512 34.03 -4.49 15.68
C LYS A 512 33.49 -3.06 15.53
N SER A 513 32.60 -2.74 14.58
CA SER A 513 32.09 -1.36 14.41
C SER A 513 30.77 -1.08 15.14
N LEU A 514 29.98 -2.11 15.45
CA LEU A 514 28.90 -2.08 16.43
C LEU A 514 29.31 -2.75 17.74
N GLY A 515 30.59 -2.76 18.03
CA GLY A 515 31.07 -3.15 19.34
C GLY A 515 30.33 -2.38 20.44
N GLN A 516 30.37 -2.91 21.66
CA GLN A 516 29.71 -2.38 22.87
C GLN A 516 29.63 -0.85 22.90
N ALA A 517 30.57 -0.15 22.26
CA ALA A 517 30.62 1.32 22.16
C ALA A 517 29.63 1.94 21.17
N GLY A 518 29.20 1.23 20.12
CA GLY A 518 28.17 1.69 19.18
C GLY A 518 26.78 1.47 19.77
N ILE A 519 26.59 0.32 20.38
CA ILE A 519 25.40 -0.02 21.15
C ILE A 519 25.26 0.96 22.33
N ASN A 520 26.32 1.22 23.09
CA ASN A 520 26.30 2.17 24.20
C ASN A 520 26.04 3.64 23.76
N ARG A 521 26.45 4.05 22.56
CA ARG A 521 26.11 5.38 22.01
C ARG A 521 24.63 5.48 21.62
N MET A 522 24.08 4.45 21.04
CA MET A 522 22.66 4.37 20.75
C MET A 522 21.83 4.27 22.03
N PHE A 523 22.29 3.52 23.03
CA PHE A 523 21.77 3.49 24.39
C PHE A 523 21.72 4.88 25.04
N ASN A 524 22.82 5.63 24.99
CA ASN A 524 22.90 6.95 25.59
C ASN A 524 22.00 7.96 24.88
N SER A 525 21.78 7.83 23.55
CA SER A 525 20.84 8.68 22.84
C SER A 525 19.38 8.36 23.16
N ILE A 526 19.04 7.10 23.42
CA ILE A 526 17.70 6.69 23.85
C ILE A 526 17.48 7.08 25.32
N GLN A 527 18.44 6.85 26.21
CA GLN A 527 18.35 7.29 27.61
C GLN A 527 18.27 8.83 27.75
N SER A 528 18.98 9.59 26.90
CA SER A 528 18.87 11.06 26.91
C SER A 528 17.55 11.57 26.35
N ALA A 529 16.87 10.78 25.51
CA ALA A 529 15.51 11.08 25.04
C ALA A 529 14.44 10.81 26.11
N TYR A 530 14.71 9.90 27.04
CA TYR A 530 13.76 9.50 28.09
C TYR A 530 14.12 9.95 29.51
N GLY A 531 15.37 10.36 29.74
CA GLY A 531 15.83 10.92 31.01
C GLY A 531 15.80 12.43 30.95
N GLY A 532 14.77 13.03 31.54
CA GLY A 532 14.68 14.50 31.69
C GLY A 532 15.83 15.06 32.51
N SER A 533 16.92 15.42 31.87
CA SER A 533 17.81 16.50 32.35
C SER A 533 18.51 17.08 31.12
N SER A 534 18.25 18.35 30.90
CA SER A 534 18.87 19.16 29.88
C SER A 534 20.38 19.29 30.11
N SER A 535 21.14 18.47 29.44
CA SER A 535 22.53 18.78 29.16
C SER A 535 22.80 18.48 27.68
N ARG A 536 22.93 19.54 26.88
CA ARG A 536 23.44 19.50 25.51
C ARG A 536 24.82 18.84 25.56
N VAL A 537 24.91 17.60 25.11
CA VAL A 537 26.20 16.99 24.84
C VAL A 537 26.67 17.56 23.50
N GLN A 538 27.60 18.48 23.51
CA GLN A 538 28.39 18.86 22.37
C GLN A 538 29.31 17.68 22.05
N LEU A 539 29.07 17.00 20.95
CA LEU A 539 30.02 16.06 20.39
C LEU A 539 31.22 16.85 19.85
N LYS A 540 32.35 16.76 20.51
CA LYS A 540 33.63 17.19 19.94
C LYS A 540 34.06 16.13 18.92
N PRO A 541 34.55 16.53 17.72
CA PRO A 541 35.16 15.60 16.78
C PRO A 541 36.43 15.04 17.41
N SER A 542 36.65 13.73 17.31
CA SER A 542 37.95 13.15 17.58
C SER A 542 38.87 13.57 16.42
N ASP A 543 39.91 14.33 16.74
CA ASP A 543 41.04 14.57 15.84
C ASP A 543 41.66 13.23 15.50
N ASP A 544 41.75 12.97 14.19
CA ASP A 544 42.86 12.36 13.48
C ASP A 544 42.40 11.67 12.18
N ARG A 545 42.37 12.46 11.09
CA ARG A 545 42.90 12.11 9.75
C ARG A 545 42.70 13.28 8.79
N PRO A 546 43.71 13.70 8.06
CA PRO A 546 43.57 14.76 7.07
C PRO A 546 43.06 14.18 5.74
N GLY A 547 41.93 14.68 5.25
CA GLY A 547 41.55 14.49 3.87
C GLY A 547 40.07 14.33 3.51
N ASP A 548 39.15 14.02 4.41
CA ASP A 548 37.75 13.83 4.05
C ASP A 548 36.88 15.03 4.43
N LYS A 549 36.27 15.63 3.41
CA LYS A 549 35.25 16.66 3.58
C LYS A 549 34.01 16.04 4.23
N GLN A 550 33.80 16.33 5.50
CA GLN A 550 32.61 15.91 6.26
C GLN A 550 31.35 16.54 5.66
N LYS A 551 30.47 15.72 5.12
CA LYS A 551 29.08 16.08 4.86
C LYS A 551 28.28 15.96 6.15
N TRP A 552 27.85 17.10 6.66
CA TRP A 552 26.92 17.17 7.79
C TRP A 552 25.56 16.65 7.36
N VAL A 553 25.11 15.57 7.96
CA VAL A 553 23.72 15.14 7.85
C VAL A 553 22.93 15.91 8.91
N LYS A 554 22.15 16.90 8.49
CA LYS A 554 21.13 17.51 9.34
C LYS A 554 20.11 16.43 9.68
N VAL A 555 20.13 15.96 10.92
CA VAL A 555 18.99 15.24 11.50
C VAL A 555 17.89 16.27 11.67
N THR A 556 16.97 16.32 10.73
CA THR A 556 15.75 17.10 10.87
C THR A 556 14.91 16.51 11.98
N GLN A 557 14.53 17.36 12.90
CA GLN A 557 13.70 17.07 14.06
C GLN A 557 12.48 16.21 13.66
N SER A 558 12.20 15.26 14.53
CA SER A 558 10.98 14.46 14.56
C SER A 558 9.73 15.31 14.30
N TYR A 559 8.95 14.92 13.34
CA TYR A 559 7.61 15.41 13.08
C TYR A 559 6.75 15.23 14.35
N ASN A 560 6.36 16.33 14.95
CA ASN A 560 5.44 16.36 16.08
C ASN A 560 4.02 16.64 15.53
N PRO A 561 3.09 15.66 15.52
CA PRO A 561 1.75 15.85 14.96
C PRO A 561 0.84 16.74 15.82
N TYR A 562 1.31 17.30 16.93
CA TYR A 562 0.51 18.07 17.89
C TYR A 562 0.75 19.59 17.88
N ARG A 563 1.23 20.19 16.80
CA ARG A 563 1.12 21.64 16.67
C ARG A 563 -0.16 22.01 15.92
N SER A 564 -1.26 22.03 16.65
CA SER A 564 -2.42 22.85 16.29
C SER A 564 -2.06 24.31 16.59
N SER A 565 -1.89 25.11 15.56
CA SER A 565 -1.77 26.56 15.67
C SER A 565 -3.14 27.14 16.02
N GLY A 566 -3.36 27.41 17.29
CA GLY A 566 -4.48 28.16 17.81
C GLY A 566 -3.97 29.44 18.45
N SER A 567 -3.64 30.49 17.71
CA SER A 567 -3.53 31.82 18.26
C SER A 567 -4.83 32.56 17.93
N TRP A 568 -5.70 32.66 18.89
CA TRP A 568 -6.79 33.62 18.89
C TRP A 568 -6.28 34.94 19.48
N GLY A 569 -5.97 35.87 18.63
CA GLY A 569 -5.78 37.27 18.99
C GLY A 569 -7.12 37.96 19.07
N SER A 570 -7.46 38.40 20.28
CA SER A 570 -8.56 39.29 20.57
C SER A 570 -8.40 40.62 19.83
N ARG A 571 -9.40 41.07 19.10
CA ARG A 571 -9.69 42.48 18.86
C ARG A 571 -11.20 42.71 18.85
N SER A 572 -11.60 43.49 19.85
CA SER A 572 -12.90 44.12 20.03
C SER A 572 -13.17 45.20 19.00
N SER A 573 -14.40 45.30 18.55
CA SER A 573 -15.25 46.49 18.34
C SER A 573 -16.25 46.18 17.23
N GLY A 574 -17.56 46.11 17.45
CA GLY A 574 -18.39 47.23 17.69
C GLY A 574 -19.53 47.26 16.68
N ARG A 575 -20.81 47.16 17.15
CA ARG A 575 -22.07 47.58 16.49
C ARG A 575 -22.55 46.74 15.29
N GLY A 576 -23.72 46.20 15.24
CA GLY A 576 -25.04 46.66 15.62
C GLY A 576 -26.05 46.07 14.65
N GLY A 577 -27.21 45.70 15.09
CA GLY A 577 -28.41 45.68 14.22
C GLY A 577 -29.00 44.35 13.84
N SER A 578 -29.91 43.88 14.61
CA SER A 578 -31.34 43.63 14.36
C SER A 578 -31.76 42.41 13.52
N LEU A 579 -32.48 41.52 14.20
CA LEU A 579 -33.81 40.98 13.87
C LEU A 579 -34.03 40.21 12.53
N GLY A 580 -34.45 38.96 12.64
CA GLY A 580 -35.20 38.30 11.62
C GLY A 580 -35.43 36.80 11.88
N ARG A 581 -36.56 36.49 12.49
CA ARG A 581 -37.18 35.17 12.66
C ARG A 581 -37.41 34.47 11.31
N SER A 582 -37.32 33.19 11.22
CA SER A 582 -38.37 32.13 11.21
C SER A 582 -37.93 30.96 10.37
N MET A 583 -38.02 29.79 10.98
CA MET A 583 -38.88 28.65 10.59
C MET A 583 -38.91 28.28 9.08
N TRP A 584 -38.33 27.22 8.71
CA TRP A 584 -38.90 25.86 8.50
C TRP A 584 -37.77 24.86 8.36
#